data_912d9fcd3cb697f0313b0e094feedd35
#
_entry.id   912d9fcd3cb697f0313b0e094feedd35
#
_cell.length_a   1.000
_cell.length_b   1.000
_cell.length_c   1.000
_cell.angle_alpha   90.00
_cell.angle_beta   90.00
_cell.angle_gamma   90.00
#
_symmetry.space_group_name_H-M   'P 1'
#
loop_
_entity.id
_entity.type
_entity.pdbx_description
1 polymer ?
#
loop_
_entity_poly.entity_id
_entity_poly.type
_entity_poly.pdbx_seq_one_letter_code
_entity_poly.pdbx_strand_id
1 'polypeptide(L)'
;MSYKDLRDFIDHLEGTGQLKRISHPVDPDYEMTEISDRTLRAGGPALLFENPIGYNMPVLTNLFGTPQRVAIGMGRQDVKELREVGKLLAYLKEPEPPKGFKDAIEKIPVFKQVLNMPAKRLRKAPCQEVVWQGDEVDLDKVPVMSCWADDVAPLLTWGLTV
;
A
#
# COMPACT_ATOMS: atom_id res chain seq x y z
N MET A 1 -6.70 13.00 -3.37
CA MET A 1 -7.77 11.97 -3.25
C MET A 1 -7.53 11.18 -1.96
N SER A 2 -8.56 10.66 -1.33
CA SER A 2 -8.43 9.72 -0.21
C SER A 2 -9.24 8.48 -0.55
N TYR A 3 -8.64 7.31 -0.37
CA TYR A 3 -9.30 6.02 -0.61
C TYR A 3 -9.94 5.54 0.69
N LYS A 4 -11.09 4.90 0.59
CA LYS A 4 -11.80 4.30 1.73
C LYS A 4 -11.02 3.12 2.32
N ASP A 5 -10.55 2.26 1.43
CA ASP A 5 -9.89 1.00 1.73
C ASP A 5 -9.04 0.55 0.53
N LEU A 6 -8.42 -0.62 0.64
CA LEU A 6 -7.59 -1.20 -0.42
C LEU A 6 -8.41 -1.53 -1.67
N ARG A 7 -9.68 -1.92 -1.56
CA ARG A 7 -10.53 -2.26 -2.72
C ARG A 7 -10.79 -1.03 -3.58
N ASP A 8 -11.15 0.10 -2.95
CA ASP A 8 -11.35 1.39 -3.63
C ASP A 8 -10.07 1.83 -4.37
N PHE A 9 -8.90 1.57 -3.78
CA PHE A 9 -7.62 1.86 -4.43
C PHE A 9 -7.33 0.93 -5.60
N ILE A 10 -7.61 -0.37 -5.48
CA ILE A 10 -7.50 -1.36 -6.56
C ILE A 10 -8.38 -0.96 -7.74
N ASP A 11 -9.65 -0.62 -7.48
CA ASP A 11 -10.60 -0.21 -8.51
C ASP A 11 -10.14 1.05 -9.24
N HIS A 12 -9.57 2.02 -8.51
CA HIS A 12 -8.97 3.21 -9.12
C HIS A 12 -7.77 2.87 -10.02
N LEU A 13 -6.86 2.02 -9.55
CA LEU A 13 -5.69 1.61 -10.33
C LEU A 13 -6.09 0.82 -11.57
N GLU A 14 -7.08 -0.04 -11.48
CA GLU A 14 -7.63 -0.80 -12.60
C GLU A 14 -8.26 0.14 -13.64
N GLY A 15 -9.12 1.07 -13.19
CA GLY A 15 -9.76 2.06 -14.06
C GLY A 15 -8.79 3.01 -14.76
N THR A 16 -7.57 3.18 -14.23
CA THR A 16 -6.49 4.01 -14.82
C THR A 16 -5.44 3.18 -15.56
N GLY A 17 -5.63 1.87 -15.71
CA GLY A 17 -4.68 0.98 -16.36
C GLY A 17 -3.38 0.72 -15.59
N GLN A 18 -3.37 1.06 -14.29
CA GLN A 18 -2.23 0.87 -13.40
C GLN A 18 -2.25 -0.47 -12.65
N LEU A 19 -3.29 -1.28 -12.84
CA LEU A 19 -3.42 -2.62 -12.30
C LEU A 19 -3.90 -3.59 -13.38
N LYS A 20 -3.37 -4.82 -13.35
CA LYS A 20 -3.80 -5.92 -14.20
C LYS A 20 -4.21 -7.11 -13.34
N ARG A 21 -5.41 -7.67 -13.61
CA ARG A 21 -5.86 -8.94 -13.03
C ARG A 21 -5.29 -10.11 -13.81
N ILE A 22 -4.87 -11.13 -13.11
CA ILE A 22 -4.36 -12.39 -13.67
C ILE A 22 -5.28 -13.50 -13.16
N SER A 23 -6.15 -13.96 -14.06
CA SER A 23 -7.10 -15.05 -13.76
C SER A 23 -6.52 -16.44 -14.01
N HIS A 24 -5.40 -16.52 -14.74
CA HIS A 24 -4.70 -17.79 -14.91
C HIS A 24 -4.15 -18.26 -13.55
N PRO A 25 -4.30 -19.55 -13.20
CA PRO A 25 -3.69 -20.09 -12.00
C PRO A 25 -2.15 -19.93 -12.02
N VAL A 26 -1.59 -19.38 -10.95
CA VAL A 26 -0.15 -19.11 -10.80
C VAL A 26 0.34 -19.68 -9.49
N ASP A 27 1.51 -20.32 -9.51
CA ASP A 27 2.13 -20.87 -8.34
C ASP A 27 2.72 -19.78 -7.44
N PRO A 28 2.37 -19.70 -6.14
CA PRO A 28 3.01 -18.79 -5.21
C PRO A 28 4.50 -19.04 -5.02
N ASP A 29 4.96 -20.29 -5.26
CA ASP A 29 6.36 -20.67 -5.16
C ASP A 29 7.11 -20.25 -6.44
N TYR A 30 7.89 -19.21 -6.33
CA TYR A 30 8.80 -18.63 -7.34
C TYR A 30 8.12 -18.04 -8.58
N GLU A 31 7.07 -18.68 -9.16
CA GLU A 31 6.47 -18.23 -10.42
C GLU A 31 5.83 -16.85 -10.26
N MET A 32 5.05 -16.66 -9.20
CA MET A 32 4.41 -15.37 -8.90
C MET A 32 5.44 -14.26 -8.66
N THR A 33 6.54 -14.60 -7.99
CA THR A 33 7.66 -13.68 -7.75
C THR A 33 8.34 -13.29 -9.06
N GLU A 34 8.64 -14.25 -9.94
CA GLU A 34 9.30 -14.00 -11.22
C GLU A 34 8.44 -13.11 -12.13
N ILE A 35 7.14 -13.37 -12.21
CA ILE A 35 6.20 -12.53 -12.96
C ILE A 35 6.18 -11.11 -12.40
N SER A 36 6.15 -10.99 -11.07
CA SER A 36 6.13 -9.70 -10.37
C SER A 36 7.42 -8.92 -10.56
N ASP A 37 8.58 -9.56 -10.45
CA ASP A 37 9.90 -8.93 -10.63
C ASP A 37 10.10 -8.43 -12.07
N ARG A 38 9.80 -9.27 -13.07
CA ARG A 38 9.86 -8.84 -14.48
C ARG A 38 8.95 -7.67 -14.77
N THR A 39 7.72 -7.71 -14.26
CA THR A 39 6.76 -6.61 -14.41
C THR A 39 7.26 -5.34 -13.75
N LEU A 40 7.83 -5.44 -12.54
CA LEU A 40 8.40 -4.32 -11.81
C LEU A 40 9.57 -3.68 -12.58
N ARG A 41 10.51 -4.49 -13.06
CA ARG A 41 11.67 -4.01 -13.85
C ARG A 41 11.25 -3.34 -15.16
N ALA A 42 10.17 -3.78 -15.76
CA ALA A 42 9.60 -3.17 -16.95
C ALA A 42 8.81 -1.87 -16.66
N GLY A 43 8.69 -1.45 -15.40
CA GLY A 43 7.84 -0.31 -14.99
C GLY A 43 6.35 -0.58 -15.20
N GLY A 44 5.96 -1.86 -15.21
CA GLY A 44 4.59 -2.31 -15.50
C GLY A 44 3.60 -2.06 -14.36
N PRO A 45 2.34 -2.51 -14.52
CA PRO A 45 1.25 -2.30 -13.56
C PRO A 45 1.44 -3.09 -12.26
N ALA A 46 0.63 -2.78 -11.25
CA ALA A 46 0.36 -3.69 -10.14
C ALA A 46 -0.33 -4.95 -10.67
N LEU A 47 -0.12 -6.08 -10.01
CA LEU A 47 -0.69 -7.36 -10.43
C LEU A 47 -1.59 -7.90 -9.31
N LEU A 48 -2.81 -8.30 -9.67
CA LEU A 48 -3.72 -9.02 -8.79
C LEU A 48 -3.89 -10.44 -9.32
N PHE A 49 -3.24 -11.40 -8.67
CA PHE A 49 -3.40 -12.83 -8.95
C PHE A 49 -4.67 -13.32 -8.28
N GLU A 50 -5.69 -13.65 -9.07
CA GLU A 50 -7.01 -14.05 -8.56
C GLU A 50 -7.06 -15.51 -8.14
N ASN A 51 -6.23 -16.36 -8.74
CA ASN A 51 -6.24 -17.82 -8.55
C ASN A 51 -4.84 -18.35 -8.20
N PRO A 52 -4.27 -18.02 -7.01
CA PRO A 52 -3.03 -18.67 -6.59
C PRO A 52 -3.28 -20.16 -6.38
N ILE A 53 -2.38 -21.02 -6.92
CA ILE A 53 -2.52 -22.46 -6.83
C ILE A 53 -2.50 -22.91 -5.36
N GLY A 54 -3.50 -23.68 -4.95
CA GLY A 54 -3.62 -24.18 -3.57
C GLY A 54 -4.34 -23.24 -2.60
N TYR A 55 -4.72 -22.04 -3.01
CA TYR A 55 -5.33 -21.02 -2.15
C TYR A 55 -6.61 -20.43 -2.72
N ASN A 56 -7.47 -19.94 -1.83
CA ASN A 56 -8.73 -19.25 -2.19
C ASN A 56 -8.65 -17.74 -1.98
N MET A 57 -7.49 -17.21 -1.62
CA MET A 57 -7.28 -15.80 -1.34
C MET A 57 -6.40 -15.19 -2.43
N PRO A 58 -6.81 -14.08 -3.08
CA PRO A 58 -6.00 -13.44 -4.11
C PRO A 58 -4.74 -12.80 -3.53
N VAL A 59 -3.71 -12.67 -4.37
CA VAL A 59 -2.43 -12.03 -4.03
C VAL A 59 -2.23 -10.77 -4.85
N LEU A 60 -1.95 -9.65 -4.19
CA LEU A 60 -1.66 -8.38 -4.82
C LEU A 60 -0.16 -8.08 -4.72
N THR A 61 0.48 -7.85 -5.86
CA THR A 61 1.91 -7.52 -5.93
C THR A 61 2.16 -6.20 -6.64
N ASN A 62 3.36 -5.62 -6.46
CA ASN A 62 3.81 -4.39 -7.13
C ASN A 62 2.90 -3.17 -6.91
N LEU A 63 2.11 -3.15 -5.84
CA LEU A 63 1.14 -2.08 -5.59
C LEU A 63 1.80 -0.69 -5.67
N PHE A 64 2.96 -0.52 -5.08
CA PHE A 64 3.75 0.72 -5.10
C PHE A 64 5.03 0.59 -5.96
N GLY A 65 4.99 -0.26 -6.98
CA GLY A 65 6.14 -0.57 -7.84
C GLY A 65 6.60 0.57 -8.77
N THR A 66 5.88 1.70 -8.83
CA THR A 66 6.31 2.87 -9.58
C THR A 66 6.12 4.15 -8.76
N PRO A 67 6.97 5.19 -8.96
CA PRO A 67 6.80 6.48 -8.29
C PRO A 67 5.40 7.08 -8.51
N GLN A 68 4.79 6.84 -9.67
CA GLN A 68 3.44 7.32 -9.97
C GLN A 68 2.40 6.65 -9.06
N ARG A 69 2.45 5.33 -8.85
CA ARG A 69 1.53 4.63 -7.95
C ARG A 69 1.75 5.02 -6.49
N VAL A 70 3.00 5.32 -6.09
CA VAL A 70 3.29 5.89 -4.77
C VAL A 70 2.60 7.26 -4.63
N ALA A 71 2.73 8.13 -5.63
CA ALA A 71 2.07 9.44 -5.61
C ALA A 71 0.53 9.30 -5.50
N ILE A 72 -0.05 8.43 -6.32
CA ILE A 72 -1.50 8.15 -6.31
C ILE A 72 -1.93 7.62 -4.93
N GLY A 73 -1.22 6.67 -4.35
CA GLY A 73 -1.49 6.12 -3.01
C GLY A 73 -1.39 7.17 -1.89
N MET A 74 -0.54 8.18 -2.06
CA MET A 74 -0.44 9.34 -1.17
C MET A 74 -1.47 10.44 -1.49
N GLY A 75 -2.44 10.16 -2.36
CA GLY A 75 -3.48 11.11 -2.75
C GLY A 75 -3.02 12.24 -3.68
N ARG A 76 -1.86 12.06 -4.34
CA ARG A 76 -1.28 13.01 -5.30
C ARG A 76 -1.52 12.56 -6.73
N GLN A 77 -1.58 13.50 -7.67
CA GLN A 77 -1.77 13.18 -9.08
C GLN A 77 -0.44 13.06 -9.83
N ASP A 78 0.57 13.80 -9.40
CA ASP A 78 1.89 13.84 -10.04
C ASP A 78 2.97 13.51 -9.02
N VAL A 79 4.00 12.77 -9.48
CA VAL A 79 5.21 12.46 -8.70
C VAL A 79 5.89 13.73 -8.14
N LYS A 80 5.83 14.83 -8.88
CA LYS A 80 6.39 16.12 -8.44
C LYS A 80 5.74 16.64 -7.15
N GLU A 81 4.48 16.31 -6.92
CA GLU A 81 3.76 16.69 -5.71
C GLU A 81 4.26 15.96 -4.44
N LEU A 82 5.01 14.85 -4.59
CA LEU A 82 5.68 14.19 -3.48
C LEU A 82 6.71 15.10 -2.79
N ARG A 83 7.25 16.10 -3.49
CA ARG A 83 8.13 17.11 -2.89
C ARG A 83 7.43 17.92 -1.82
N GLU A 84 6.14 18.18 -1.97
CA GLU A 84 5.36 18.93 -0.96
C GLU A 84 5.19 18.10 0.32
N VAL A 85 5.07 16.77 0.18
CA VAL A 85 5.07 15.86 1.33
C VAL A 85 6.43 15.92 2.04
N GLY A 86 7.53 15.87 1.28
CA GLY A 86 8.88 16.02 1.82
C GLY A 86 9.10 17.35 2.54
N LYS A 87 8.62 18.47 2.00
CA LYS A 87 8.66 19.78 2.64
C LYS A 87 7.87 19.80 3.95
N LEU A 88 6.66 19.20 3.94
CA LEU A 88 5.86 19.07 5.15
C LEU A 88 6.60 18.28 6.24
N LEU A 89 7.18 17.13 5.89
CA LEU A 89 7.95 16.31 6.84
C LEU A 89 9.18 17.05 7.37
N ALA A 90 9.91 17.78 6.51
CA ALA A 90 11.03 18.60 6.92
C ALA A 90 10.61 19.72 7.91
N TYR A 91 9.50 20.39 7.60
CA TYR A 91 8.93 21.42 8.50
C TYR A 91 8.51 20.82 9.86
N LEU A 92 7.93 19.61 9.87
CA LEU A 92 7.54 18.95 11.11
C LEU A 92 8.71 18.52 11.97
N LYS A 93 9.86 18.23 11.34
CA LYS A 93 11.08 17.90 12.06
C LYS A 93 11.69 19.12 12.80
N GLU A 94 11.62 20.28 12.17
CA GLU A 94 12.16 21.53 12.71
C GLU A 94 11.12 22.66 12.51
N PRO A 95 10.03 22.69 13.32
CA PRO A 95 8.97 23.67 13.12
C PRO A 95 9.45 25.08 13.47
N GLU A 96 9.47 25.97 12.46
CA GLU A 96 9.74 27.39 12.71
C GLU A 96 8.45 28.07 13.21
N PRO A 97 8.52 28.84 14.32
CA PRO A 97 7.38 29.62 14.76
C PRO A 97 7.01 30.68 13.72
N PRO A 98 5.73 31.04 13.56
CA PRO A 98 5.32 32.03 12.59
C PRO A 98 5.94 33.41 12.92
N LYS A 99 6.52 34.04 11.89
CA LYS A 99 7.22 35.35 12.00
C LYS A 99 6.28 36.55 11.94
N GLY A 100 4.95 36.33 12.00
CA GLY A 100 3.95 37.38 11.98
C GLY A 100 2.57 36.89 11.56
N PHE A 101 1.58 37.78 11.55
CA PHE A 101 0.17 37.43 11.31
C PHE A 101 -0.06 36.86 9.89
N LYS A 102 0.61 37.38 8.87
CA LYS A 102 0.52 36.85 7.50
C LYS A 102 1.08 35.44 7.40
N ASP A 103 2.27 35.19 7.96
CA ASP A 103 2.92 33.88 7.97
C ASP A 103 2.09 32.85 8.77
N ALA A 104 1.43 33.28 9.85
CA ALA A 104 0.50 32.44 10.60
C ALA A 104 -0.71 31.98 9.75
N ILE A 105 -1.28 32.89 8.94
CA ILE A 105 -2.39 32.57 8.05
C ILE A 105 -1.93 31.60 6.94
N GLU A 106 -0.78 31.81 6.35
CA GLU A 106 -0.22 30.95 5.30
C GLU A 106 0.09 29.52 5.83
N LYS A 107 0.41 29.37 7.10
CA LYS A 107 0.67 28.08 7.76
C LYS A 107 -0.59 27.34 8.23
N ILE A 108 -1.78 27.95 8.20
CA ILE A 108 -3.04 27.30 8.59
C ILE A 108 -3.28 25.96 7.87
N PRO A 109 -3.10 25.82 6.55
CA PRO A 109 -3.29 24.56 5.86
C PRO A 109 -2.35 23.45 6.37
N VAL A 110 -1.10 23.81 6.69
CA VAL A 110 -0.10 22.88 7.25
C VAL A 110 -0.53 22.40 8.64
N PHE A 111 -0.95 23.32 9.51
CA PHE A 111 -1.47 22.98 10.84
C PHE A 111 -2.72 22.08 10.74
N LYS A 112 -3.61 22.34 9.80
CA LYS A 112 -4.80 21.51 9.56
C LYS A 112 -4.41 20.09 9.11
N GLN A 113 -3.38 19.95 8.27
CA GLN A 113 -2.86 18.63 7.89
C GLN A 113 -2.30 17.88 9.11
N VAL A 114 -1.50 18.55 9.94
CA VAL A 114 -0.94 17.96 11.17
C VAL A 114 -2.03 17.51 12.13
N LEU A 115 -3.07 18.31 12.33
CA LEU A 115 -4.21 17.94 13.18
C LEU A 115 -5.02 16.73 12.66
N ASN A 116 -4.93 16.45 11.36
CA ASN A 116 -5.58 15.29 10.74
C ASN A 116 -4.66 14.04 10.67
N MET A 117 -3.39 14.13 11.06
CA MET A 117 -2.45 13.00 11.06
C MET A 117 -2.69 11.96 12.16
N PRO A 118 -3.22 12.29 13.37
CA PRO A 118 -3.44 11.29 14.40
C PRO A 118 -4.39 10.19 13.93
N ALA A 119 -4.06 8.94 14.29
CA ALA A 119 -4.87 7.78 13.98
C ALA A 119 -6.27 7.90 14.60
N LYS A 120 -7.30 7.59 13.80
CA LYS A 120 -8.68 7.54 14.27
C LYS A 120 -9.00 6.14 14.77
N ARG A 121 -9.45 6.02 16.00
CA ARG A 121 -9.90 4.75 16.56
C ARG A 121 -11.32 4.46 16.07
N LEU A 122 -11.48 3.39 15.31
CA LEU A 122 -12.78 2.92 14.85
C LEU A 122 -13.29 1.83 15.79
N ARG A 123 -14.63 1.83 16.07
CA ARG A 123 -15.27 0.75 16.84
C ARG A 123 -15.51 -0.51 16.02
N LYS A 124 -15.68 -0.36 14.70
CA LYS A 124 -15.77 -1.43 13.70
C LYS A 124 -14.88 -1.01 12.54
N ALA A 125 -13.98 -1.88 12.15
CA ALA A 125 -13.12 -1.68 11.00
C ALA A 125 -13.42 -2.76 9.94
N PRO A 126 -13.43 -2.44 8.62
CA PRO A 126 -13.63 -3.43 7.57
C PRO A 126 -12.65 -4.61 7.64
N CYS A 127 -11.41 -4.36 8.10
CA CYS A 127 -10.40 -5.42 8.28
C CYS A 127 -10.72 -6.42 9.41
N GLN A 128 -11.79 -6.22 10.16
CA GLN A 128 -12.29 -7.10 11.22
C GLN A 128 -13.53 -7.89 10.79
N GLU A 129 -13.86 -7.96 9.52
CA GLU A 129 -14.98 -8.74 9.00
C GLU A 129 -14.76 -10.24 9.14
N VAL A 130 -13.50 -10.68 9.00
CA VAL A 130 -13.09 -12.08 9.19
C VAL A 130 -12.15 -12.14 10.39
N VAL A 131 -12.53 -12.93 11.38
CA VAL A 131 -11.74 -13.12 12.61
C VAL A 131 -11.58 -14.63 12.83
N TRP A 132 -10.35 -15.11 12.85
CA TRP A 132 -10.03 -16.48 13.22
C TRP A 132 -9.58 -16.52 14.68
N GLN A 133 -10.08 -17.46 15.45
CA GLN A 133 -9.75 -17.60 16.87
C GLN A 133 -9.52 -19.07 17.25
N GLY A 134 -8.59 -19.29 18.17
CA GLY A 134 -8.28 -20.63 18.66
C GLY A 134 -7.89 -21.59 17.54
N ASP A 135 -8.57 -22.70 17.42
CA ASP A 135 -8.29 -23.76 16.45
C ASP A 135 -8.65 -23.38 14.97
N GLU A 136 -9.34 -22.25 14.78
CA GLU A 136 -9.63 -21.74 13.43
C GLU A 136 -8.42 -21.07 12.78
N VAL A 137 -7.44 -20.66 13.59
CA VAL A 137 -6.23 -19.97 13.13
C VAL A 137 -5.36 -20.95 12.36
N ASP A 138 -5.28 -20.74 11.06
CA ASP A 138 -4.53 -21.58 10.13
C ASP A 138 -3.79 -20.70 9.14
N LEU A 139 -2.49 -20.50 9.35
CA LEU A 139 -1.66 -19.66 8.50
C LEU A 139 -1.38 -20.31 7.14
N ASP A 140 -1.52 -21.63 7.01
CA ASP A 140 -1.34 -22.31 5.73
C ASP A 140 -2.45 -21.97 4.71
N LYS A 141 -3.54 -21.36 5.17
CA LYS A 141 -4.59 -20.81 4.28
C LYS A 141 -4.24 -19.46 3.67
N VAL A 142 -3.18 -18.81 4.13
CA VAL A 142 -2.73 -17.52 3.61
C VAL A 142 -1.71 -17.76 2.51
N PRO A 143 -1.92 -17.27 1.28
CA PRO A 143 -0.98 -17.44 0.18
C PRO A 143 0.28 -16.61 0.41
N VAL A 144 1.28 -17.24 1.05
CA VAL A 144 2.59 -16.65 1.28
C VAL A 144 3.50 -17.07 0.15
N MET A 145 4.11 -16.08 -0.53
CA MET A 145 5.03 -16.35 -1.64
C MET A 145 6.38 -16.86 -1.12
N SER A 146 6.91 -17.91 -1.74
CA SER A 146 8.33 -18.24 -1.66
C SER A 146 9.06 -17.45 -2.75
N CYS A 147 9.89 -16.49 -2.35
CA CYS A 147 10.46 -15.53 -3.31
C CYS A 147 11.73 -16.06 -3.99
N TRP A 148 12.62 -16.72 -3.23
CA TRP A 148 13.93 -17.15 -3.72
C TRP A 148 14.24 -18.57 -3.25
N ALA A 149 15.04 -19.29 -4.05
CA ALA A 149 15.39 -20.68 -3.77
C ALA A 149 16.19 -20.88 -2.46
N ASP A 150 16.88 -19.83 -2.02
CA ASP A 150 17.68 -19.84 -0.78
C ASP A 150 16.89 -19.28 0.43
N ASP A 151 15.62 -18.94 0.27
CA ASP A 151 14.77 -18.54 1.39
C ASP A 151 14.57 -19.70 2.35
N VAL A 152 14.75 -19.47 3.64
CA VAL A 152 14.65 -20.48 4.69
C VAL A 152 13.22 -21.00 4.89
N ALA A 153 12.22 -20.19 4.53
CA ALA A 153 10.80 -20.51 4.59
C ALA A 153 9.99 -19.43 3.88
N PRO A 154 8.72 -19.69 3.52
CA PRO A 154 7.77 -18.64 3.17
C PRO A 154 7.62 -17.65 4.33
N LEU A 155 7.79 -16.35 4.09
CA LEU A 155 7.80 -15.33 5.13
C LEU A 155 6.73 -14.28 4.90
N LEU A 156 5.92 -13.98 5.92
CA LEU A 156 5.08 -12.80 5.99
C LEU A 156 5.94 -11.62 6.49
N THR A 157 6.61 -10.91 5.56
CA THR A 157 7.65 -9.93 5.89
C THR A 157 7.16 -8.49 6.02
N TRP A 158 5.90 -8.21 5.75
CA TRP A 158 5.32 -6.89 5.96
C TRP A 158 4.90 -6.72 7.43
N GLY A 159 5.90 -6.61 8.29
CA GLY A 159 5.71 -6.20 9.67
C GLY A 159 5.89 -4.69 9.80
N LEU A 160 4.88 -3.98 10.31
CA LEU A 160 5.05 -2.67 10.88
C LEU A 160 5.40 -2.86 12.36
N THR A 161 6.64 -2.53 12.75
CA THR A 161 6.98 -2.42 14.17
C THR A 161 6.52 -1.03 14.65
N VAL A 162 5.61 -1.01 15.60
CA VAL A 162 5.10 0.22 16.25
C VAL A 162 5.77 0.36 17.60
#